data_0b01b509c7f48ddefb6472f373baf7d4
#
_entry.id   0b01b509c7f48ddefb6472f373baf7d4
#
_cell.length_a   1.000
_cell.length_b   1.000
_cell.length_c   1.000
_cell.angle_alpha   90.00
_cell.angle_beta   90.00
_cell.angle_gamma   90.00
#
_symmetry.space_group_name_H-M   'P 1'
#
loop_
_entity.id
_entity.type
_entity.pdbx_description
1 polymer ?
#
loop_
_entity_poly.entity_id
_entity_poly.type
_entity_poly.pdbx_seq_one_letter_code
_entity_poly.pdbx_strand_id
1 'polypeptide(L)'
;MPLLAFGVSCEKRKSNPNNDLSLSYYDSLSIPAYGISAGKVKLELRRMVGNDGDSTLSDFYARKYYDNHKPLIWISRKGVSSSADSLLARLAEIKKIGFNPRQFRVAEISQDLKRARELRFDVAHPAAKVLARLEYNLTKALFRFSSGQRFGYTNPSNLLNRLDPVDPHDSSYKAYRQLYALDSPRANKKFYENAARHARQGTLSPFLDACEPQSPLYKKLLATLNSDSAKSFDRALLLVNLERSRWRLKDFPWNHDKYVLVNLPTLHLMAKGKDGSLTLRIGCGASSTKTPLLDGFINRIDINPQWIMPRSIVKKSIIHRLGNTGWFASRHYFIRDRTSGKIISPAAASAAALLNGSQLAIQEGGEGNALGRIIFRFNNGLSIYLHDTSSKDIFDKSSRDVSHGCIRVDKPFELVKFILGDNEKTIKKVWYSINADVSCLGKNKGDLSMEQQAVADTLRRDMLIGKAKVEPAVPVYLWYYTLYPDTNGVLRGYADIYGYDQVIFNYLKNYL
;
A
#
# COMPACT_ATOMS: atom_id res chain seq x y z
N MET A 1 -34.76 -29.53 53.64
CA MET A 1 -33.63 -29.19 52.75
C MET A 1 -33.52 -27.67 52.68
N PRO A 2 -32.46 -27.05 53.24
CA PRO A 2 -32.31 -25.61 53.14
C PRO A 2 -31.55 -25.21 51.88
N LEU A 3 -32.10 -24.22 51.20
CA LEU A 3 -31.44 -23.54 50.07
C LEU A 3 -30.24 -22.73 50.57
N LEU A 4 -29.05 -23.09 50.11
CA LEU A 4 -27.84 -22.29 50.27
C LEU A 4 -27.88 -21.14 49.26
N ALA A 5 -28.10 -19.92 49.77
CA ALA A 5 -27.92 -18.70 49.01
C ALA A 5 -26.40 -18.38 48.95
N PHE A 6 -25.79 -18.50 47.78
CA PHE A 6 -24.45 -17.96 47.52
C PHE A 6 -24.55 -16.43 47.39
N GLY A 7 -24.19 -15.76 48.48
CA GLY A 7 -23.98 -14.32 48.43
C GLY A 7 -22.71 -13.98 47.62
N VAL A 8 -22.89 -13.44 46.43
CA VAL A 8 -21.81 -12.79 45.69
C VAL A 8 -21.50 -11.48 46.42
N SER A 9 -20.44 -11.52 47.24
CA SER A 9 -19.86 -10.31 47.83
C SER A 9 -19.27 -9.46 46.70
N CYS A 10 -20.01 -8.46 46.26
CA CYS A 10 -19.49 -7.39 45.42
C CYS A 10 -18.57 -6.54 46.29
N GLU A 11 -17.27 -6.88 46.36
CA GLU A 11 -16.26 -5.98 46.91
C GLU A 11 -16.31 -4.68 46.09
N LYS A 12 -16.96 -3.67 46.66
CA LYS A 12 -16.83 -2.29 46.17
C LYS A 12 -15.33 -1.96 46.17
N ARG A 13 -14.69 -1.94 45.00
CA ARG A 13 -13.36 -1.35 44.86
C ARG A 13 -13.41 -0.01 45.58
N LYS A 14 -12.66 0.11 46.67
CA LYS A 14 -12.51 1.38 47.39
C LYS A 14 -12.02 2.40 46.36
N SER A 15 -12.91 3.29 45.95
CA SER A 15 -12.53 4.44 45.09
C SER A 15 -11.41 5.17 45.86
N ASN A 16 -10.28 5.40 45.23
CA ASN A 16 -9.23 6.18 45.85
C ASN A 16 -9.83 7.55 46.20
N PRO A 17 -9.96 7.93 47.47
CA PRO A 17 -10.62 9.17 47.90
C PRO A 17 -9.94 10.42 47.33
N ASN A 18 -8.72 10.25 46.82
CA ASN A 18 -7.92 11.35 46.22
C ASN A 18 -8.16 11.57 44.75
N ASN A 19 -8.97 10.75 44.05
CA ASN A 19 -9.25 10.93 42.61
C ASN A 19 -10.02 12.23 42.31
N ASP A 20 -10.71 12.78 43.29
CA ASP A 20 -11.54 13.97 43.14
C ASP A 20 -10.86 15.25 43.63
N LEU A 21 -9.64 15.16 44.17
CA LEU A 21 -8.90 16.36 44.61
C LEU A 21 -8.45 17.20 43.42
N SER A 22 -8.79 18.47 43.47
CA SER A 22 -8.41 19.42 42.42
C SER A 22 -6.93 19.78 42.50
N LEU A 23 -6.30 20.13 41.37
CA LEU A 23 -4.91 20.60 41.35
C LEU A 23 -4.70 21.84 42.27
N SER A 24 -5.72 22.66 42.48
CA SER A 24 -5.68 23.77 43.42
C SER A 24 -5.59 23.36 44.89
N TYR A 25 -6.03 22.19 45.25
CA TYR A 25 -5.83 21.63 46.62
C TYR A 25 -4.34 21.45 46.88
N TYR A 26 -3.57 20.96 45.93
CA TYR A 26 -2.13 20.75 46.11
C TYR A 26 -1.33 22.06 46.19
N ASP A 27 -1.80 23.13 45.59
CA ASP A 27 -1.19 24.44 45.71
C ASP A 27 -1.34 24.99 47.15
N SER A 28 -2.32 24.54 47.92
CA SER A 28 -2.53 24.90 49.31
C SER A 28 -1.60 24.16 50.29
N LEU A 29 -0.92 23.09 49.84
CA LEU A 29 0.04 22.37 50.66
C LEU A 29 1.36 23.14 50.78
N SER A 30 1.82 23.39 51.98
CA SER A 30 3.10 24.09 52.28
C SER A 30 4.35 23.28 51.91
N ILE A 31 4.21 22.02 51.46
CA ILE A 31 5.32 21.16 51.08
C ILE A 31 5.74 21.48 49.63
N PRO A 32 6.97 21.89 49.36
CA PRO A 32 7.41 22.30 48.02
C PRO A 32 7.20 21.26 46.90
N ALA A 33 7.33 19.97 47.23
CA ALA A 33 7.12 18.86 46.33
C ALA A 33 5.67 18.76 45.80
N TYR A 34 4.71 19.28 46.54
CA TYR A 34 3.27 19.26 46.22
C TYR A 34 2.78 20.61 45.63
N GLY A 35 3.68 21.63 45.61
CA GLY A 35 3.28 22.92 45.08
C GLY A 35 2.91 22.83 43.59
N ILE A 36 1.58 22.78 43.30
CA ILE A 36 1.05 22.65 41.95
C ILE A 36 0.33 23.93 41.57
N SER A 37 0.80 24.57 40.52
CA SER A 37 0.00 25.55 39.79
C SER A 37 -0.05 25.21 38.32
N ALA A 38 -1.12 25.61 37.65
CA ALA A 38 -1.24 25.44 36.19
C ALA A 38 -0.05 26.09 35.45
N GLY A 39 0.51 27.18 35.99
CA GLY A 39 1.69 27.83 35.45
C GLY A 39 2.94 26.96 35.56
N LYS A 40 3.19 26.33 36.73
CA LYS A 40 4.36 25.43 36.93
C LYS A 40 4.26 24.20 36.03
N VAL A 41 3.09 23.57 35.92
CA VAL A 41 2.88 22.41 35.00
C VAL A 41 3.12 22.81 33.55
N LYS A 42 2.58 23.96 33.11
CA LYS A 42 2.79 24.46 31.75
C LYS A 42 4.24 24.83 31.49
N LEU A 43 4.98 25.35 32.47
CA LEU A 43 6.40 25.65 32.32
C LEU A 43 7.21 24.37 32.11
N GLU A 44 7.01 23.35 32.95
CA GLU A 44 7.70 22.08 32.80
C GLU A 44 7.34 21.38 31.47
N LEU A 45 6.08 21.47 31.06
CA LEU A 45 5.64 20.96 29.75
C LEU A 45 6.37 21.64 28.59
N ARG A 46 6.50 22.97 28.60
CA ARG A 46 7.25 23.73 27.58
C ARG A 46 8.73 23.32 27.52
N ARG A 47 9.36 23.10 28.68
CA ARG A 47 10.74 22.58 28.72
C ARG A 47 10.88 21.23 28.06
N MET A 48 9.93 20.32 28.31
CA MET A 48 9.90 18.98 27.71
C MET A 48 9.71 19.03 26.21
N VAL A 49 8.76 19.85 25.74
CA VAL A 49 8.49 20.05 24.31
C VAL A 49 9.71 20.62 23.60
N GLY A 50 10.37 21.65 24.19
CA GLY A 50 11.56 22.26 23.59
C GLY A 50 12.79 21.34 23.54
N ASN A 51 12.91 20.38 24.45
CA ASN A 51 13.99 19.41 24.50
C ASN A 51 13.71 18.10 23.78
N ASP A 52 12.53 17.94 23.16
CA ASP A 52 12.16 16.71 22.48
C ASP A 52 12.77 16.62 21.08
N GLY A 53 13.75 15.74 20.92
CA GLY A 53 14.45 15.45 19.67
C GLY A 53 13.81 14.34 18.81
N ASP A 54 12.70 13.74 19.25
CA ASP A 54 12.04 12.67 18.48
C ASP A 54 11.50 13.21 17.14
N SER A 55 11.77 12.49 16.05
CA SER A 55 11.57 12.99 14.68
C SER A 55 10.38 12.41 13.94
N THR A 56 9.56 11.56 14.59
CA THR A 56 8.39 10.99 13.90
C THR A 56 7.32 12.05 13.64
N LEU A 57 6.48 11.82 12.66
CA LEU A 57 5.36 12.74 12.33
C LEU A 57 4.40 12.90 13.52
N SER A 58 4.13 11.82 14.26
CA SER A 58 3.29 11.84 15.46
C SER A 58 3.90 12.73 16.55
N ASP A 59 5.21 12.65 16.78
CA ASP A 59 5.91 13.46 17.77
C ASP A 59 5.93 14.95 17.37
N PHE A 60 6.12 15.22 16.08
CA PHE A 60 5.99 16.59 15.54
C PHE A 60 4.61 17.20 15.86
N TYR A 61 3.52 16.42 15.65
CA TYR A 61 2.18 16.93 15.99
C TYR A 61 1.92 16.99 17.49
N ALA A 62 2.54 16.14 18.31
CA ALA A 62 2.49 16.27 19.77
C ALA A 62 3.16 17.57 20.25
N ARG A 63 4.37 17.89 19.74
CA ARG A 63 5.01 19.18 20.00
C ARG A 63 4.13 20.34 19.56
N LYS A 64 3.70 20.35 18.29
CA LYS A 64 2.83 21.41 17.74
C LYS A 64 1.54 21.59 18.51
N TYR A 65 0.98 20.54 19.12
CA TYR A 65 -0.21 20.64 19.92
C TYR A 65 0.00 21.59 21.12
N TYR A 66 1.11 21.41 21.84
CA TYR A 66 1.43 22.22 23.02
C TYR A 66 2.06 23.58 22.69
N ASP A 67 2.84 23.69 21.62
CA ASP A 67 3.35 24.98 21.12
C ASP A 67 2.23 25.93 20.73
N ASN A 68 1.13 25.43 20.20
CA ASN A 68 -0.06 26.21 19.87
C ASN A 68 -0.96 26.47 21.09
N HIS A 69 -0.46 26.29 22.30
CA HIS A 69 -1.17 26.55 23.56
C HIS A 69 -2.53 25.84 23.67
N LYS A 70 -2.69 24.68 23.06
CA LYS A 70 -3.90 23.88 23.17
C LYS A 70 -4.13 23.41 24.63
N PRO A 71 -5.38 23.15 25.04
CA PRO A 71 -5.69 22.68 26.39
C PRO A 71 -4.98 21.35 26.70
N LEU A 72 -4.67 21.12 27.97
CA LEU A 72 -4.22 19.81 28.44
C LEU A 72 -5.26 18.72 28.08
N ILE A 73 -4.78 17.54 27.73
CA ILE A 73 -5.62 16.43 27.27
C ILE A 73 -6.04 15.54 28.42
N TRP A 74 -5.08 15.23 29.31
CA TRP A 74 -5.19 14.19 30.32
C TRP A 74 -5.41 14.73 31.74
N ILE A 75 -4.94 15.95 32.00
CA ILE A 75 -4.89 16.53 33.32
C ILE A 75 -5.84 17.72 33.41
N SER A 76 -6.66 17.71 34.42
CA SER A 76 -7.60 18.77 34.74
C SER A 76 -7.53 19.14 36.24
N ARG A 77 -8.32 20.11 36.69
CA ARG A 77 -8.46 20.41 38.11
C ARG A 77 -9.01 19.23 38.94
N LYS A 78 -9.67 18.28 38.28
CA LYS A 78 -10.19 17.04 38.89
C LYS A 78 -9.17 15.90 38.94
N GLY A 79 -7.91 16.15 38.55
CA GLY A 79 -6.88 15.12 38.49
C GLY A 79 -6.70 14.57 37.07
N VAL A 80 -6.19 13.33 36.98
CA VAL A 80 -5.91 12.65 35.70
C VAL A 80 -7.13 11.91 35.19
N SER A 81 -7.47 12.14 33.91
CA SER A 81 -8.61 11.52 33.24
C SER A 81 -8.51 9.99 33.21
N SER A 82 -9.66 9.29 33.28
CA SER A 82 -9.75 7.84 33.08
C SER A 82 -9.35 7.39 31.67
N SER A 83 -9.37 8.28 30.69
CA SER A 83 -8.84 8.01 29.35
C SER A 83 -7.35 7.64 29.38
N ALA A 84 -6.58 8.10 30.38
CA ALA A 84 -5.18 7.69 30.55
C ALA A 84 -5.06 6.20 30.87
N ASP A 85 -5.96 5.66 31.70
CA ASP A 85 -6.00 4.24 32.02
C ASP A 85 -6.40 3.41 30.79
N SER A 86 -7.37 3.91 30.01
CA SER A 86 -7.79 3.28 28.74
C SER A 86 -6.63 3.21 27.72
N LEU A 87 -5.84 4.28 27.59
CA LEU A 87 -4.67 4.26 26.71
C LEU A 87 -3.61 3.31 27.25
N LEU A 88 -3.29 3.37 28.56
CA LEU A 88 -2.27 2.51 29.16
C LEU A 88 -2.62 1.03 29.03
N ALA A 89 -3.89 0.64 29.15
CA ALA A 89 -4.35 -0.72 28.91
C ALA A 89 -4.05 -1.19 27.46
N ARG A 90 -4.26 -0.34 26.47
CA ARG A 90 -3.91 -0.64 25.07
C ARG A 90 -2.38 -0.73 24.86
N LEU A 91 -1.63 0.15 25.49
CA LEU A 91 -0.17 0.14 25.40
C LEU A 91 0.47 -1.05 26.15
N ALA A 92 -0.17 -1.59 27.17
CA ALA A 92 0.28 -2.83 27.83
C ALA A 92 0.31 -4.02 26.85
N GLU A 93 -0.58 -4.03 25.87
CA GLU A 93 -0.69 -5.07 24.85
C GLU A 93 0.21 -4.83 23.61
N ILE A 94 1.06 -3.77 23.63
CA ILE A 94 1.85 -3.36 22.45
C ILE A 94 2.79 -4.46 21.95
N LYS A 95 3.25 -5.35 22.83
CA LYS A 95 4.05 -6.52 22.47
C LYS A 95 3.29 -7.49 21.57
N LYS A 96 1.98 -7.61 21.73
CA LYS A 96 1.14 -8.48 20.89
C LYS A 96 1.08 -8.04 19.45
N ILE A 97 1.27 -6.76 19.17
CA ILE A 97 1.36 -6.22 17.81
C ILE A 97 2.79 -6.13 17.28
N GLY A 98 3.75 -6.66 18.04
CA GLY A 98 5.14 -6.84 17.64
C GLY A 98 6.12 -5.78 18.10
N PHE A 99 5.70 -4.77 18.89
CA PHE A 99 6.52 -3.60 19.25
C PHE A 99 7.02 -3.62 20.71
N ASN A 100 8.07 -2.84 20.94
CA ASN A 100 8.69 -2.68 22.25
C ASN A 100 7.94 -1.61 23.08
N PRO A 101 7.47 -1.93 24.28
CA PRO A 101 6.81 -0.96 25.16
C PRO A 101 7.65 0.28 25.48
N ARG A 102 8.98 0.18 25.45
CA ARG A 102 9.89 1.33 25.69
C ARG A 102 9.70 2.44 24.66
N GLN A 103 9.42 2.07 23.40
CA GLN A 103 9.22 3.05 22.34
C GLN A 103 7.93 3.87 22.51
N PHE A 104 7.02 3.38 23.36
CA PHE A 104 5.78 4.07 23.74
C PHE A 104 5.81 4.59 25.17
N ARG A 105 6.98 4.53 25.85
CA ARG A 105 7.20 5.01 27.23
C ARG A 105 6.23 4.42 28.25
N VAL A 106 5.84 3.16 28.04
CA VAL A 106 4.79 2.48 28.85
C VAL A 106 5.15 2.45 30.32
N ALA A 107 6.42 2.15 30.67
CA ALA A 107 6.88 2.09 32.05
C ALA A 107 6.83 3.46 32.75
N GLU A 108 7.33 4.50 32.08
CA GLU A 108 7.31 5.88 32.58
C GLU A 108 5.87 6.38 32.77
N ILE A 109 5.01 6.15 31.79
CA ILE A 109 3.58 6.52 31.88
C ILE A 109 2.92 5.80 33.06
N SER A 110 3.15 4.48 33.21
CA SER A 110 2.58 3.68 34.28
C SER A 110 3.03 4.19 35.68
N GLN A 111 4.33 4.47 35.82
CA GLN A 111 4.88 4.99 37.09
C GLN A 111 4.34 6.37 37.43
N ASP A 112 4.31 7.29 36.44
CA ASP A 112 3.81 8.65 36.67
C ASP A 112 2.31 8.68 36.94
N LEU A 113 1.53 7.83 36.23
CA LEU A 113 0.11 7.68 36.47
C LEU A 113 -0.15 7.18 37.88
N LYS A 114 0.60 6.15 38.33
CA LYS A 114 0.51 5.65 39.69
C LYS A 114 0.88 6.72 40.74
N ARG A 115 1.99 7.45 40.56
CA ARG A 115 2.37 8.58 41.42
C ARG A 115 1.27 9.64 41.51
N ALA A 116 0.70 10.03 40.37
CA ALA A 116 -0.37 11.02 40.29
C ALA A 116 -1.66 10.55 41.01
N ARG A 117 -2.02 9.26 40.89
CA ARG A 117 -3.21 8.66 41.54
C ARG A 117 -3.06 8.47 43.05
N GLU A 118 -1.84 8.12 43.48
CA GLU A 118 -1.53 7.87 44.90
C GLU A 118 -0.97 9.11 45.60
N LEU A 119 -0.83 10.24 44.90
CA LEU A 119 -0.29 11.47 45.42
C LEU A 119 1.14 11.32 46.00
N ARG A 120 1.95 10.46 45.41
CA ARG A 120 3.31 10.17 45.85
C ARG A 120 4.30 11.10 45.16
N PHE A 121 4.43 12.32 45.64
CA PHE A 121 5.38 13.31 45.18
C PHE A 121 6.49 13.54 46.21
N ASP A 122 7.69 13.77 45.72
CA ASP A 122 8.89 14.03 46.55
C ASP A 122 9.80 15.04 45.83
N VAL A 123 10.93 15.39 46.44
CA VAL A 123 11.89 16.37 45.89
C VAL A 123 12.43 15.94 44.53
N ALA A 124 12.66 14.63 44.31
CA ALA A 124 13.13 14.07 43.05
C ALA A 124 12.00 14.03 41.99
N HIS A 125 10.75 13.91 42.44
CA HIS A 125 9.55 13.78 41.62
C HIS A 125 8.49 14.82 42.03
N PRO A 126 8.77 16.14 41.86
CA PRO A 126 7.79 17.17 42.22
C PRO A 126 6.53 17.04 41.35
N ALA A 127 5.39 17.31 41.94
CA ALA A 127 4.09 17.11 41.29
C ALA A 127 3.98 17.79 39.93
N ALA A 128 4.41 19.03 39.80
CA ALA A 128 4.37 19.77 38.50
C ALA A 128 5.16 19.06 37.40
N LYS A 129 6.34 18.51 37.72
CA LYS A 129 7.20 17.79 36.77
C LYS A 129 6.60 16.44 36.39
N VAL A 130 6.08 15.67 37.36
CA VAL A 130 5.42 14.39 37.13
C VAL A 130 4.20 14.56 36.24
N LEU A 131 3.33 15.52 36.56
CA LEU A 131 2.12 15.80 35.80
C LEU A 131 2.43 16.27 34.38
N ALA A 132 3.39 17.17 34.20
CA ALA A 132 3.80 17.63 32.87
C ALA A 132 4.37 16.49 32.01
N ARG A 133 5.18 15.60 32.62
CA ARG A 133 5.75 14.43 31.93
C ARG A 133 4.66 13.41 31.56
N LEU A 134 3.72 13.17 32.46
CA LEU A 134 2.58 12.27 32.22
C LEU A 134 1.71 12.80 31.05
N GLU A 135 1.35 14.09 31.09
CA GLU A 135 0.59 14.76 30.04
C GLU A 135 1.25 14.60 28.67
N TYR A 136 2.56 14.87 28.60
CA TYR A 136 3.29 14.84 27.33
C TYR A 136 3.51 13.42 26.82
N ASN A 137 3.94 12.49 27.67
CA ASN A 137 4.18 11.12 27.28
C ASN A 137 2.90 10.40 26.86
N LEU A 138 1.78 10.60 27.54
CA LEU A 138 0.48 10.09 27.12
C LEU A 138 0.08 10.62 25.74
N THR A 139 0.29 11.89 25.48
CA THR A 139 -0.03 12.51 24.18
C THR A 139 0.82 11.94 23.06
N LYS A 140 2.13 11.81 23.28
CA LYS A 140 3.04 11.18 22.30
C LYS A 140 2.66 9.73 22.04
N ALA A 141 2.38 8.96 23.10
CA ALA A 141 1.97 7.56 22.98
C ALA A 141 0.63 7.41 22.25
N LEU A 142 -0.37 8.26 22.55
CA LEU A 142 -1.66 8.28 21.86
C LEU A 142 -1.48 8.55 20.37
N PHE A 143 -0.75 9.61 20.02
CA PHE A 143 -0.58 10.01 18.63
C PHE A 143 0.21 8.97 17.84
N ARG A 144 1.28 8.41 18.44
CA ARG A 144 2.09 7.36 17.83
C ARG A 144 1.29 6.07 17.63
N PHE A 145 0.56 5.61 18.67
CA PHE A 145 -0.24 4.40 18.60
C PHE A 145 -1.41 4.53 17.61
N SER A 146 -2.24 5.56 17.75
CA SER A 146 -3.44 5.72 16.93
C SER A 146 -3.12 5.94 15.45
N SER A 147 -2.13 6.78 15.13
CA SER A 147 -1.72 6.98 13.73
C SER A 147 -1.05 5.75 13.14
N GLY A 148 -0.22 5.06 13.91
CA GLY A 148 0.45 3.83 13.49
C GLY A 148 -0.55 2.70 13.21
N GLN A 149 -1.55 2.49 14.05
CA GLN A 149 -2.60 1.50 13.82
C GLN A 149 -3.49 1.90 12.62
N ARG A 150 -3.79 3.18 12.47
CA ARG A 150 -4.71 3.65 11.42
C ARG A 150 -4.08 3.71 10.04
N PHE A 151 -2.80 4.06 9.92
CA PHE A 151 -2.15 4.41 8.65
C PHE A 151 -0.81 3.69 8.40
N GLY A 152 -0.34 2.90 9.36
CA GLY A 152 1.00 2.35 9.40
C GLY A 152 2.00 3.23 10.15
N TYR A 153 3.00 2.58 10.72
CA TYR A 153 4.13 3.21 11.41
C TYR A 153 5.18 3.75 10.43
N THR A 154 5.09 3.30 9.18
CA THR A 154 5.94 3.73 8.07
C THR A 154 5.10 4.42 6.98
N ASN A 155 5.74 5.26 6.18
CA ASN A 155 5.09 5.87 5.02
C ASN A 155 5.57 5.20 3.73
N PRO A 156 4.76 4.30 3.09
CA PRO A 156 5.20 3.57 1.91
C PRO A 156 5.59 4.48 0.74
N SER A 157 4.89 5.60 0.53
CA SER A 157 5.26 6.53 -0.54
C SER A 157 6.66 7.13 -0.33
N ASN A 158 6.98 7.53 0.92
CA ASN A 158 8.30 8.06 1.24
C ASN A 158 9.40 7.00 1.18
N LEU A 159 9.06 5.74 1.52
CA LEU A 159 10.01 4.64 1.50
C LEU A 159 10.29 4.18 0.07
N LEU A 160 9.24 3.83 -0.66
CA LEU A 160 9.38 3.12 -1.92
C LEU A 160 9.67 4.07 -3.09
N ASN A 161 9.12 5.30 -3.09
CA ASN A 161 9.37 6.28 -4.16
C ASN A 161 10.74 6.99 -4.08
N ARG A 162 11.65 6.48 -3.23
CA ARG A 162 13.03 6.97 -3.12
C ARG A 162 14.07 5.86 -3.29
N LEU A 163 13.64 4.69 -3.77
CA LEU A 163 14.54 3.54 -3.91
C LEU A 163 15.25 3.49 -5.25
N ASP A 164 14.53 3.79 -6.33
CA ASP A 164 15.04 3.64 -7.69
C ASP A 164 15.25 5.01 -8.34
N PRO A 165 16.47 5.54 -8.39
CA PRO A 165 16.75 6.76 -9.15
C PRO A 165 16.52 6.51 -10.64
N VAL A 166 15.97 7.52 -11.34
CA VAL A 166 15.72 7.45 -12.79
C VAL A 166 17.04 7.39 -13.55
N ASP A 167 18.02 8.18 -13.12
CA ASP A 167 19.39 8.12 -13.59
C ASP A 167 20.33 7.99 -12.37
N PRO A 168 20.94 6.81 -12.16
CA PRO A 168 21.86 6.60 -11.05
C PRO A 168 23.17 7.41 -11.16
N HIS A 169 23.50 7.88 -12.37
CA HIS A 169 24.77 8.60 -12.66
C HIS A 169 24.60 10.12 -12.62
N ASP A 170 23.37 10.64 -12.64
CA ASP A 170 23.11 12.08 -12.50
C ASP A 170 23.08 12.46 -11.00
N SER A 171 24.14 13.15 -10.56
CA SER A 171 24.25 13.67 -9.20
C SER A 171 23.60 15.05 -9.01
N SER A 172 23.24 15.75 -10.09
CA SER A 172 22.72 17.12 -10.06
C SER A 172 21.23 17.20 -9.74
N TYR A 173 20.45 16.19 -10.15
CA TYR A 173 19.01 16.09 -9.87
C TYR A 173 18.57 14.63 -9.68
N LYS A 174 18.19 14.27 -8.47
CA LYS A 174 17.71 12.93 -8.15
C LYS A 174 16.21 12.80 -8.36
N ALA A 175 15.80 12.48 -9.60
CA ALA A 175 14.46 11.99 -9.87
C ALA A 175 14.37 10.50 -9.54
N TYR A 176 13.29 10.09 -8.88
CA TYR A 176 13.03 8.69 -8.53
C TYR A 176 11.82 8.16 -9.28
N ARG A 177 11.82 6.86 -9.57
CA ARG A 177 10.64 6.17 -10.10
C ARG A 177 9.55 6.11 -9.04
N GLN A 178 8.31 6.31 -9.47
CA GLN A 178 7.17 6.12 -8.59
C GLN A 178 6.86 4.63 -8.48
N LEU A 179 7.23 4.03 -7.33
CA LEU A 179 7.02 2.61 -7.05
C LEU A 179 5.77 2.34 -6.18
N TYR A 180 5.24 3.38 -5.55
CA TYR A 180 4.01 3.33 -4.76
C TYR A 180 3.08 4.45 -5.19
N ALA A 181 1.97 4.09 -5.79
CA ALA A 181 0.94 4.99 -6.30
C ALA A 181 -0.47 4.60 -5.82
N LEU A 182 -0.57 3.73 -4.80
CA LEU A 182 -1.84 3.42 -4.16
C LEU A 182 -2.39 4.64 -3.42
N ASP A 183 -3.67 4.94 -3.59
CA ASP A 183 -4.34 6.04 -2.88
C ASP A 183 -4.52 5.66 -1.40
N SER A 184 -3.58 6.10 -0.58
CA SER A 184 -3.54 5.79 0.84
C SER A 184 -3.55 7.07 1.69
N PRO A 185 -4.62 7.31 2.46
CA PRO A 185 -4.70 8.45 3.36
C PRO A 185 -3.61 8.39 4.44
N ARG A 186 -3.25 9.58 4.97
CA ARG A 186 -2.22 9.75 5.99
C ARG A 186 -2.76 10.54 7.17
N ALA A 187 -2.13 10.31 8.32
CA ALA A 187 -2.39 11.12 9.49
C ALA A 187 -2.02 12.59 9.20
N ASN A 188 -2.92 13.50 9.55
CA ASN A 188 -2.75 14.93 9.39
C ASN A 188 -3.17 15.65 10.69
N LYS A 189 -3.01 16.97 10.73
CA LYS A 189 -3.36 17.79 11.89
C LYS A 189 -4.77 17.49 12.43
N LYS A 190 -5.77 17.37 11.53
CA LYS A 190 -7.16 17.09 11.90
C LYS A 190 -7.33 15.74 12.60
N PHE A 191 -6.58 14.72 12.16
CA PHE A 191 -6.59 13.40 12.81
C PHE A 191 -6.09 13.48 14.26
N TYR A 192 -4.95 14.15 14.51
CA TYR A 192 -4.38 14.26 15.85
C TYR A 192 -5.23 15.14 16.77
N GLU A 193 -5.81 16.21 16.27
CA GLU A 193 -6.79 17.03 17.04
C GLU A 193 -8.03 16.22 17.40
N ASN A 194 -8.48 15.32 16.51
CA ASN A 194 -9.59 14.41 16.78
C ASN A 194 -9.23 13.39 17.85
N ALA A 195 -8.02 12.79 17.80
CA ALA A 195 -7.52 11.88 18.83
C ALA A 195 -7.48 12.56 20.21
N ALA A 196 -6.94 13.77 20.28
CA ALA A 196 -6.91 14.56 21.50
C ALA A 196 -8.31 14.89 22.03
N ARG A 197 -9.27 15.16 21.15
CA ARG A 197 -10.68 15.41 21.51
C ARG A 197 -11.32 14.17 22.15
N HIS A 198 -11.17 12.98 21.55
CA HIS A 198 -11.69 11.74 22.08
C HIS A 198 -11.09 11.41 23.46
N ALA A 199 -9.80 11.66 23.68
CA ALA A 199 -9.19 11.49 24.99
C ALA A 199 -9.78 12.43 26.05
N ARG A 200 -10.05 13.69 25.71
CA ARG A 200 -10.68 14.66 26.65
C ARG A 200 -12.15 14.36 26.93
N GLN A 201 -12.86 13.78 25.97
CA GLN A 201 -14.31 13.52 26.08
C GLN A 201 -14.63 12.14 26.70
N GLY A 202 -13.63 11.31 27.05
CA GLY A 202 -13.87 9.97 27.59
C GLY A 202 -14.30 8.94 26.55
N THR A 203 -14.21 9.25 25.26
CA THR A 203 -14.58 8.36 24.15
C THR A 203 -13.35 7.77 23.43
N LEU A 204 -12.26 7.60 24.18
CA LEU A 204 -10.98 7.17 23.63
C LEU A 204 -11.00 5.71 23.15
N SER A 205 -11.58 4.77 23.92
CA SER A 205 -11.57 3.36 23.54
C SER A 205 -12.24 3.07 22.20
N PRO A 206 -13.47 3.53 21.92
CA PRO A 206 -14.06 3.35 20.58
C PRO A 206 -13.25 4.00 19.44
N PHE A 207 -12.59 5.12 19.72
CA PHE A 207 -11.71 5.74 18.73
C PHE A 207 -10.49 4.88 18.43
N LEU A 208 -9.85 4.27 19.43
CA LEU A 208 -8.71 3.38 19.25
C LEU A 208 -9.12 2.09 18.53
N ASP A 209 -10.28 1.52 18.86
CA ASP A 209 -10.84 0.36 18.15
C ASP A 209 -11.03 0.65 16.65
N ALA A 210 -11.55 1.83 16.32
CA ALA A 210 -11.71 2.27 14.92
C ALA A 210 -10.37 2.53 14.20
N CYS A 211 -9.28 2.73 14.93
CA CYS A 211 -7.93 2.85 14.35
C CYS A 211 -7.34 1.50 13.95
N GLU A 212 -7.71 0.41 14.61
CA GLU A 212 -7.13 -0.91 14.35
C GLU A 212 -7.51 -1.43 12.96
N PRO A 213 -6.58 -2.07 12.23
CA PRO A 213 -6.88 -2.71 10.95
C PRO A 213 -7.87 -3.86 11.12
N GLN A 214 -8.90 -3.90 10.25
CA GLN A 214 -9.95 -4.93 10.31
C GLN A 214 -9.84 -5.97 9.21
N SER A 215 -8.83 -5.89 8.32
CA SER A 215 -8.68 -6.83 7.21
C SER A 215 -8.47 -8.27 7.70
N PRO A 216 -9.04 -9.28 7.01
CA PRO A 216 -8.82 -10.69 7.36
C PRO A 216 -7.33 -11.07 7.37
N LEU A 217 -6.54 -10.51 6.45
CA LEU A 217 -5.10 -10.74 6.38
C LEU A 217 -4.39 -10.21 7.64
N TYR A 218 -4.70 -8.97 8.06
CA TYR A 218 -4.11 -8.42 9.30
C TYR A 218 -4.42 -9.29 10.50
N LYS A 219 -5.69 -9.67 10.68
CA LYS A 219 -6.12 -10.54 11.80
C LYS A 219 -5.40 -11.89 11.78
N LYS A 220 -5.24 -12.48 10.61
CA LYS A 220 -4.51 -13.75 10.44
C LYS A 220 -3.03 -13.62 10.76
N LEU A 221 -2.36 -12.58 10.27
CA LEU A 221 -0.96 -12.30 10.56
C LEU A 221 -0.74 -12.03 12.05
N LEU A 222 -1.64 -11.27 12.68
CA LEU A 222 -1.57 -10.97 14.11
C LEU A 222 -1.78 -12.21 14.98
N ALA A 223 -2.75 -13.05 14.62
CA ALA A 223 -2.97 -14.33 15.30
C ALA A 223 -1.75 -15.25 15.16
N THR A 224 -1.14 -15.32 13.96
CA THR A 224 0.09 -16.07 13.73
C THR A 224 1.24 -15.55 14.57
N LEU A 225 1.45 -14.23 14.64
CA LEU A 225 2.50 -13.63 15.47
C LEU A 225 2.39 -14.02 16.95
N ASN A 226 1.18 -14.22 17.46
CA ASN A 226 0.89 -14.52 18.87
C ASN A 226 0.65 -16.01 19.15
N SER A 227 0.94 -16.88 18.21
CA SER A 227 0.79 -18.33 18.34
C SER A 227 2.12 -19.06 18.16
N ASP A 228 2.16 -20.36 18.46
CA ASP A 228 3.32 -21.21 18.18
C ASP A 228 3.68 -21.27 16.68
N SER A 229 2.73 -21.02 15.80
CA SER A 229 2.96 -20.93 14.35
C SER A 229 3.91 -19.79 13.97
N ALA A 230 4.13 -18.80 14.85
CA ALA A 230 5.13 -17.76 14.63
C ALA A 230 6.53 -18.33 14.40
N LYS A 231 6.86 -19.46 15.04
CA LYS A 231 8.16 -20.13 14.93
C LYS A 231 8.45 -20.68 13.53
N SER A 232 7.41 -20.83 12.70
CA SER A 232 7.55 -21.30 11.31
C SER A 232 7.93 -20.18 10.33
N PHE A 233 8.00 -18.94 10.80
CA PHE A 233 8.31 -17.77 9.97
C PHE A 233 9.38 -16.91 10.63
N ASP A 234 10.18 -16.23 9.80
CA ASP A 234 11.02 -15.15 10.30
C ASP A 234 10.15 -14.05 10.92
N ARG A 235 10.52 -13.61 12.12
CA ARG A 235 9.81 -12.53 12.83
C ARG A 235 9.79 -11.24 12.03
N ALA A 236 10.87 -10.89 11.32
CA ALA A 236 10.91 -9.71 10.47
C ALA A 236 9.88 -9.81 9.34
N LEU A 237 9.73 -10.98 8.71
CA LEU A 237 8.74 -11.24 7.68
C LEU A 237 7.29 -11.03 8.20
N LEU A 238 6.98 -11.51 9.42
CA LEU A 238 5.68 -11.26 10.05
C LEU A 238 5.44 -9.77 10.28
N LEU A 239 6.43 -9.06 10.85
CA LEU A 239 6.30 -7.65 11.20
C LEU A 239 6.14 -6.74 9.97
N VAL A 240 6.88 -6.98 8.89
CA VAL A 240 6.77 -6.16 7.68
C VAL A 240 5.43 -6.38 6.98
N ASN A 241 4.89 -7.60 6.99
CA ASN A 241 3.58 -7.86 6.39
C ASN A 241 2.42 -7.37 7.27
N LEU A 242 2.58 -7.39 8.59
CA LEU A 242 1.66 -6.68 9.51
C LEU A 242 1.67 -5.18 9.23
N GLU A 243 2.86 -4.58 9.02
CA GLU A 243 2.96 -3.16 8.69
C GLU A 243 2.27 -2.83 7.37
N ARG A 244 2.50 -3.61 6.30
CA ARG A 244 1.78 -3.46 5.03
C ARG A 244 0.27 -3.53 5.20
N SER A 245 -0.20 -4.39 6.09
CA SER A 245 -1.64 -4.55 6.37
C SER A 245 -2.24 -3.36 7.12
N ARG A 246 -1.41 -2.50 7.74
CA ARG A 246 -1.82 -1.23 8.36
C ARG A 246 -1.90 -0.09 7.35
N TRP A 247 -1.22 -0.19 6.19
CA TRP A 247 -1.30 0.83 5.15
C TRP A 247 -2.72 0.90 4.62
N ARG A 248 -3.49 1.83 5.13
CA ARG A 248 -4.90 1.95 4.78
C ARG A 248 -5.03 2.52 3.38
N LEU A 249 -5.75 1.81 2.55
CA LEU A 249 -6.16 2.31 1.25
C LEU A 249 -7.46 3.11 1.39
N LYS A 250 -7.70 4.01 0.44
CA LYS A 250 -8.97 4.73 0.33
C LYS A 250 -10.09 3.77 -0.11
N ASP A 251 -9.75 2.84 -0.97
CA ASP A 251 -10.64 1.79 -1.45
C ASP A 251 -9.98 0.42 -1.35
N PHE A 252 -10.75 -0.60 -1.00
CA PHE A 252 -10.25 -1.96 -0.82
C PHE A 252 -10.95 -2.92 -1.77
N PRO A 253 -10.28 -4.02 -2.21
CA PRO A 253 -10.89 -5.02 -3.10
C PRO A 253 -12.24 -5.54 -2.60
N TRP A 254 -12.36 -5.81 -1.32
CA TRP A 254 -13.58 -6.36 -0.72
C TRP A 254 -14.74 -5.36 -0.59
N ASN A 255 -14.56 -4.10 -0.97
CA ASN A 255 -15.65 -3.13 -1.11
C ASN A 255 -16.42 -3.34 -2.43
N HIS A 256 -15.94 -4.23 -3.29
CA HIS A 256 -16.49 -4.49 -4.62
C HIS A 256 -16.93 -5.93 -4.78
N ASP A 257 -18.04 -6.15 -5.48
CA ASP A 257 -18.55 -7.48 -5.80
C ASP A 257 -17.61 -8.25 -6.74
N LYS A 258 -16.87 -7.55 -7.57
CA LYS A 258 -15.93 -8.10 -8.55
C LYS A 258 -14.65 -7.27 -8.57
N TYR A 259 -13.51 -7.93 -8.48
CA TYR A 259 -12.20 -7.27 -8.53
C TYR A 259 -11.08 -8.18 -9.04
N VAL A 260 -9.97 -7.57 -9.43
CA VAL A 260 -8.72 -8.24 -9.80
C VAL A 260 -7.63 -7.81 -8.82
N LEU A 261 -6.95 -8.75 -8.21
CA LEU A 261 -5.86 -8.53 -7.28
C LEU A 261 -4.60 -9.25 -7.77
N VAL A 262 -3.53 -8.50 -8.00
CA VAL A 262 -2.20 -9.02 -8.31
C VAL A 262 -1.33 -8.86 -7.06
N ASN A 263 -0.87 -9.96 -6.48
CA ASN A 263 0.17 -9.90 -5.46
C ASN A 263 1.51 -10.27 -6.09
N LEU A 264 2.39 -9.29 -6.29
CA LEU A 264 3.62 -9.44 -7.06
C LEU A 264 4.54 -10.55 -6.52
N PRO A 265 4.82 -10.65 -5.20
CA PRO A 265 5.67 -11.73 -4.67
C PRO A 265 5.12 -13.13 -4.91
N THR A 266 3.80 -13.31 -4.96
CA THR A 266 3.21 -14.62 -5.24
C THR A 266 3.30 -15.02 -6.71
N LEU A 267 3.59 -14.05 -7.60
CA LEU A 267 3.57 -14.19 -9.05
C LEU A 267 2.21 -14.72 -9.56
N HIS A 268 1.13 -14.31 -8.86
CA HIS A 268 -0.24 -14.68 -9.21
C HIS A 268 -1.17 -13.45 -9.22
N LEU A 269 -2.16 -13.56 -10.09
CA LEU A 269 -3.35 -12.72 -10.14
C LEU A 269 -4.52 -13.55 -9.64
N MET A 270 -5.33 -12.97 -8.76
CA MET A 270 -6.60 -13.50 -8.32
C MET A 270 -7.71 -12.56 -8.79
N ALA A 271 -8.64 -13.08 -9.54
CA ALA A 271 -9.88 -12.39 -9.91
C ALA A 271 -11.01 -13.00 -9.08
N LYS A 272 -11.73 -12.19 -8.32
CA LYS A 272 -12.80 -12.63 -7.43
C LYS A 272 -14.10 -11.93 -7.77
N GLY A 273 -15.19 -12.70 -7.85
CA GLY A 273 -16.54 -12.23 -8.08
C GLY A 273 -17.55 -13.04 -7.27
N LYS A 274 -18.85 -12.72 -7.42
CA LYS A 274 -19.94 -13.44 -6.76
C LYS A 274 -20.00 -14.91 -7.20
N ASP A 275 -19.74 -15.16 -8.47
CA ASP A 275 -19.88 -16.47 -9.11
C ASP A 275 -18.62 -17.35 -9.01
N GLY A 276 -17.62 -16.91 -8.25
CA GLY A 276 -16.40 -17.66 -8.04
C GLY A 276 -15.11 -16.85 -8.09
N SER A 277 -14.00 -17.57 -8.09
CA SER A 277 -12.67 -16.99 -8.16
C SER A 277 -11.82 -17.67 -9.24
N LEU A 278 -10.94 -16.88 -9.87
CA LEU A 278 -10.00 -17.32 -10.88
C LEU A 278 -8.59 -16.95 -10.41
N THR A 279 -7.67 -17.90 -10.42
CA THR A 279 -6.25 -17.65 -10.11
C THR A 279 -5.41 -17.93 -11.35
N LEU A 280 -4.58 -16.97 -11.75
CA LEU A 280 -3.73 -17.05 -12.95
C LEU A 280 -2.27 -16.75 -12.57
N ARG A 281 -1.35 -17.43 -13.24
CA ARG A 281 0.09 -17.10 -13.15
C ARG A 281 0.33 -15.75 -13.85
N ILE A 282 1.28 -14.98 -13.30
CA ILE A 282 1.69 -13.71 -13.92
C ILE A 282 3.21 -13.63 -14.03
N GLY A 283 3.67 -12.78 -14.96
CA GLY A 283 5.02 -12.24 -14.95
C GLY A 283 4.97 -10.76 -14.65
N CYS A 284 5.94 -10.24 -13.90
CA CYS A 284 6.00 -8.82 -13.50
C CYS A 284 7.33 -8.18 -13.89
N GLY A 285 7.52 -6.91 -13.56
CA GLY A 285 8.74 -6.16 -13.84
C GLY A 285 9.98 -6.79 -13.18
N ALA A 286 11.11 -6.77 -13.89
CA ALA A 286 12.39 -7.14 -13.34
C ALA A 286 12.82 -6.20 -12.20
N SER A 287 13.79 -6.60 -11.39
CA SER A 287 14.31 -5.77 -10.30
C SER A 287 14.85 -4.40 -10.75
N SER A 288 15.33 -4.30 -12.00
CA SER A 288 15.74 -3.04 -12.63
C SER A 288 14.58 -2.22 -13.22
N THR A 289 13.40 -2.83 -13.39
CA THR A 289 12.21 -2.23 -13.98
C THR A 289 10.96 -2.64 -13.21
N LYS A 290 11.01 -2.44 -11.89
CA LYS A 290 9.97 -2.89 -10.95
C LYS A 290 8.57 -2.46 -11.37
N THR A 291 7.60 -3.35 -11.19
CA THR A 291 6.18 -3.00 -11.28
C THR A 291 5.80 -2.15 -10.09
N PRO A 292 5.22 -0.96 -10.29
CA PRO A 292 4.75 -0.14 -9.19
C PRO A 292 3.50 -0.74 -8.52
N LEU A 293 3.35 -0.46 -7.23
CA LEU A 293 2.13 -0.76 -6.48
C LEU A 293 1.11 0.34 -6.75
N LEU A 294 -0.02 -0.02 -7.32
CA LEU A 294 -1.06 0.92 -7.73
C LEU A 294 -2.43 0.25 -7.80
N ASP A 295 -3.47 1.04 -7.91
CA ASP A 295 -4.84 0.63 -8.15
C ASP A 295 -5.44 1.38 -9.33
N GLY A 296 -6.57 0.91 -9.79
CA GLY A 296 -7.32 1.51 -10.89
C GLY A 296 -8.54 0.68 -11.27
N PHE A 297 -9.16 1.03 -12.40
CA PHE A 297 -10.35 0.36 -12.89
C PHE A 297 -10.17 -0.09 -14.34
N ILE A 298 -10.23 -1.40 -14.58
CA ILE A 298 -10.22 -1.96 -15.93
C ILE A 298 -11.51 -1.54 -16.62
N ASN A 299 -11.42 -0.68 -17.61
CA ASN A 299 -12.54 -0.11 -18.36
C ASN A 299 -12.57 -0.50 -19.82
N ARG A 300 -11.48 -1.10 -20.32
CA ARG A 300 -11.35 -1.49 -21.73
C ARG A 300 -10.40 -2.68 -21.89
N ILE A 301 -10.72 -3.54 -22.84
CA ILE A 301 -9.86 -4.61 -23.33
C ILE A 301 -9.51 -4.30 -24.79
N ASP A 302 -8.22 -4.18 -25.09
CA ASP A 302 -7.73 -4.04 -26.47
C ASP A 302 -7.40 -5.44 -27.02
N ILE A 303 -7.79 -5.70 -28.25
CA ILE A 303 -7.64 -6.99 -28.95
C ILE A 303 -6.72 -6.79 -30.15
N ASN A 304 -5.74 -7.68 -30.34
CA ASN A 304 -4.67 -7.57 -31.35
C ASN A 304 -4.01 -6.18 -31.39
N PRO A 305 -3.54 -5.66 -30.25
CA PRO A 305 -3.01 -4.32 -30.16
C PRO A 305 -1.71 -4.17 -30.95
N GLN A 306 -1.51 -3.02 -31.59
CA GLN A 306 -0.18 -2.60 -31.99
C GLN A 306 0.61 -2.17 -30.76
N TRP A 307 1.90 -2.51 -30.69
CA TRP A 307 2.77 -2.10 -29.61
C TRP A 307 3.62 -0.90 -30.01
N ILE A 308 3.26 0.28 -29.53
CA ILE A 308 4.11 1.47 -29.62
C ILE A 308 5.20 1.33 -28.58
N MET A 309 6.45 1.22 -29.01
CA MET A 309 7.58 0.94 -28.11
C MET A 309 7.93 2.17 -27.27
N PRO A 310 8.08 2.02 -25.95
CA PRO A 310 8.56 3.08 -25.07
C PRO A 310 9.97 3.54 -25.46
N ARG A 311 10.28 4.81 -25.19
CA ARG A 311 11.61 5.40 -25.49
C ARG A 311 12.77 4.61 -24.90
N SER A 312 12.61 4.04 -23.71
CA SER A 312 13.65 3.21 -23.06
C SER A 312 13.97 1.96 -23.88
N ILE A 313 12.96 1.31 -24.47
CA ILE A 313 13.13 0.16 -25.35
C ILE A 313 13.70 0.59 -26.69
N VAL A 314 13.21 1.71 -27.25
CA VAL A 314 13.74 2.28 -28.48
C VAL A 314 15.23 2.56 -28.34
N LYS A 315 15.65 3.24 -27.27
CA LYS A 315 17.07 3.53 -26.97
C LYS A 315 17.90 2.26 -26.82
N LYS A 316 17.40 1.23 -26.15
CA LYS A 316 18.15 0.01 -25.85
C LYS A 316 18.22 -0.96 -27.03
N SER A 317 17.17 -1.05 -27.84
CA SER A 317 17.01 -2.18 -28.78
C SER A 317 16.75 -1.82 -30.23
N ILE A 318 16.24 -0.62 -30.52
CA ILE A 318 15.79 -0.25 -31.88
C ILE A 318 16.83 0.58 -32.64
N ILE A 319 17.34 1.66 -32.01
CA ILE A 319 18.22 2.62 -32.70
C ILE A 319 19.49 1.96 -33.25
N HIS A 320 20.01 0.93 -32.58
CA HIS A 320 21.21 0.19 -33.00
C HIS A 320 20.94 -0.79 -34.17
N ARG A 321 19.69 -0.90 -34.63
CA ARG A 321 19.23 -1.78 -35.68
C ARG A 321 18.70 -1.00 -36.90
N LEU A 322 18.73 0.33 -36.85
CA LEU A 322 18.34 1.16 -37.98
C LEU A 322 19.20 0.79 -39.21
N GLY A 323 18.60 0.75 -40.41
CA GLY A 323 19.22 0.26 -41.62
C GLY A 323 19.04 -1.25 -41.88
N ASN A 324 18.79 -2.06 -40.86
CA ASN A 324 18.57 -3.52 -41.02
C ASN A 324 17.07 -3.81 -41.26
N THR A 325 16.61 -3.61 -42.46
CA THR A 325 15.19 -3.81 -42.85
C THR A 325 14.72 -5.24 -42.63
N GLY A 326 15.57 -6.25 -42.87
CA GLY A 326 15.26 -7.66 -42.65
C GLY A 326 15.00 -7.96 -41.17
N TRP A 327 15.75 -7.35 -40.26
CA TRP A 327 15.54 -7.50 -38.81
C TRP A 327 14.21 -6.90 -38.37
N PHE A 328 13.80 -5.77 -38.95
CA PHE A 328 12.51 -5.18 -38.67
C PHE A 328 11.36 -6.05 -39.20
N ALA A 329 11.48 -6.51 -40.47
CA ALA A 329 10.47 -7.37 -41.07
C ALA A 329 10.24 -8.68 -40.32
N SER A 330 11.33 -9.38 -39.95
CA SER A 330 11.25 -10.65 -39.21
C SER A 330 10.60 -10.58 -37.82
N ARG A 331 10.45 -9.37 -37.29
CA ARG A 331 9.80 -9.09 -35.99
C ARG A 331 8.49 -8.33 -36.11
N HIS A 332 8.00 -8.12 -37.32
CA HIS A 332 6.82 -7.32 -37.63
C HIS A 332 6.91 -5.90 -37.05
N TYR A 333 8.13 -5.31 -37.11
CA TYR A 333 8.38 -3.94 -36.70
C TYR A 333 8.32 -3.00 -37.85
N PHE A 334 7.73 -1.81 -37.64
CA PHE A 334 7.75 -0.71 -38.61
C PHE A 334 7.90 0.62 -37.88
N ILE A 335 8.30 1.63 -38.63
CA ILE A 335 8.45 3.00 -38.13
C ILE A 335 7.38 3.86 -38.77
N ARG A 336 6.73 4.69 -37.96
CA ARG A 336 5.67 5.60 -38.42
C ARG A 336 6.02 7.04 -38.03
N ASP A 337 5.89 7.97 -38.93
CA ASP A 337 5.88 9.39 -38.60
C ASP A 337 4.64 9.74 -37.81
N ARG A 338 4.83 10.43 -36.70
CA ARG A 338 3.73 10.69 -35.75
C ARG A 338 2.71 11.67 -36.30
N THR A 339 3.16 12.64 -37.09
CA THR A 339 2.31 13.73 -37.60
C THR A 339 1.58 13.32 -38.86
N SER A 340 2.31 12.81 -39.84
CA SER A 340 1.73 12.44 -41.18
C SER A 340 1.10 11.02 -41.14
N GLY A 341 1.42 10.17 -40.15
CA GLY A 341 1.00 8.77 -40.12
C GLY A 341 1.70 7.87 -41.15
N LYS A 342 2.60 8.42 -42.00
CA LYS A 342 3.29 7.67 -43.04
C LYS A 342 4.27 6.67 -42.47
N ILE A 343 4.36 5.50 -43.09
CA ILE A 343 5.37 4.47 -42.74
C ILE A 343 6.70 4.91 -43.35
N ILE A 344 7.75 4.84 -42.55
CA ILE A 344 9.12 5.21 -42.88
C ILE A 344 9.95 3.95 -42.96
N SER A 345 10.76 3.79 -44.01
CA SER A 345 11.72 2.69 -44.07
C SER A 345 12.70 2.76 -42.92
N PRO A 346 13.03 1.64 -42.25
CA PRO A 346 14.05 1.62 -41.22
C PRO A 346 15.41 2.18 -41.62
N ALA A 347 15.74 2.14 -42.92
CA ALA A 347 16.96 2.73 -43.50
C ALA A 347 16.92 4.27 -43.58
N ALA A 348 15.72 4.86 -43.69
CA ALA A 348 15.50 6.30 -43.73
C ALA A 348 15.12 6.91 -42.36
N ALA A 349 14.97 6.09 -41.33
CA ALA A 349 14.56 6.53 -40.00
C ALA A 349 15.71 7.20 -39.25
N SER A 350 15.37 8.18 -38.41
CA SER A 350 16.33 8.91 -37.58
C SER A 350 16.28 8.45 -36.11
N ALA A 351 17.44 8.10 -35.55
CA ALA A 351 17.57 7.78 -34.13
C ALA A 351 17.11 8.98 -33.28
N ALA A 352 17.46 10.22 -33.63
CA ALA A 352 17.04 11.42 -32.94
C ALA A 352 15.51 11.59 -32.97
N ALA A 353 14.86 11.35 -34.13
CA ALA A 353 13.42 11.45 -34.32
C ALA A 353 12.66 10.35 -33.52
N LEU A 354 13.21 9.16 -33.40
CA LEU A 354 12.67 8.10 -32.56
C LEU A 354 12.81 8.44 -31.06
N LEU A 355 13.94 9.01 -30.63
CA LEU A 355 14.17 9.38 -29.25
C LEU A 355 13.38 10.61 -28.80
N ASN A 356 13.14 11.59 -29.68
CA ASN A 356 12.29 12.74 -29.38
C ASN A 356 10.78 12.42 -29.53
N GLY A 357 10.43 11.30 -30.21
CA GLY A 357 9.07 10.82 -30.41
C GLY A 357 8.32 11.40 -31.59
N SER A 358 8.98 12.09 -32.51
CA SER A 358 8.40 12.49 -33.82
C SER A 358 8.24 11.29 -34.77
N GLN A 359 9.09 10.27 -34.60
CA GLN A 359 8.91 8.96 -35.21
C GLN A 359 8.61 7.92 -34.12
N LEU A 360 7.79 6.91 -34.43
CA LEU A 360 7.37 5.86 -33.52
C LEU A 360 7.81 4.51 -34.06
N ALA A 361 8.53 3.74 -33.24
CA ALA A 361 8.77 2.33 -33.52
C ALA A 361 7.56 1.53 -33.01
N ILE A 362 6.98 0.71 -33.89
CA ILE A 362 5.72 0.00 -33.63
C ILE A 362 5.90 -1.46 -34.04
N GLN A 363 5.37 -2.37 -33.21
CA GLN A 363 5.14 -3.77 -33.60
C GLN A 363 3.70 -3.95 -34.06
N GLU A 364 3.49 -4.65 -35.18
CA GLU A 364 2.15 -4.98 -35.68
C GLU A 364 1.38 -5.82 -34.66
N GLY A 365 0.05 -5.66 -34.68
CA GLY A 365 -0.85 -6.52 -33.87
C GLY A 365 -0.92 -7.92 -34.46
N GLY A 366 -1.24 -8.88 -33.61
CA GLY A 366 -1.43 -10.26 -34.06
C GLY A 366 -0.38 -11.21 -33.50
N GLU A 367 -0.04 -12.24 -34.26
CA GLU A 367 0.91 -13.27 -33.83
C GLU A 367 2.31 -12.69 -33.65
N GLY A 368 3.04 -13.20 -32.65
CA GLY A 368 4.40 -12.75 -32.36
C GLY A 368 4.50 -11.39 -31.65
N ASN A 369 3.39 -10.65 -31.46
CA ASN A 369 3.43 -9.38 -30.76
C ASN A 369 3.85 -9.56 -29.29
N ALA A 370 4.75 -8.72 -28.81
CA ALA A 370 5.26 -8.81 -27.44
C ALA A 370 4.20 -8.58 -26.37
N LEU A 371 3.14 -7.83 -26.68
CA LEU A 371 1.97 -7.63 -25.79
C LEU A 371 0.93 -8.77 -25.94
N GLY A 372 1.19 -9.77 -26.78
CA GLY A 372 0.24 -10.81 -27.14
C GLY A 372 -1.01 -10.26 -27.84
N ARG A 373 -2.11 -10.95 -27.70
CA ARG A 373 -3.38 -10.67 -28.37
C ARG A 373 -4.35 -9.82 -27.54
N ILE A 374 -4.11 -9.61 -26.25
CA ILE A 374 -5.05 -8.98 -25.31
C ILE A 374 -4.33 -8.04 -24.37
N ILE A 375 -4.87 -6.83 -24.20
CA ILE A 375 -4.46 -5.88 -23.15
C ILE A 375 -5.68 -5.48 -22.33
N PHE A 376 -5.56 -5.52 -21.00
CA PHE A 376 -6.54 -4.95 -20.09
C PHE A 376 -6.08 -3.55 -19.68
N ARG A 377 -6.83 -2.55 -20.10
CA ARG A 377 -6.52 -1.14 -19.86
C ARG A 377 -7.24 -0.65 -18.61
N PHE A 378 -6.48 0.00 -17.75
CA PHE A 378 -7.00 0.74 -16.61
C PHE A 378 -6.24 2.07 -16.49
N ASN A 379 -6.94 3.10 -16.03
CA ASN A 379 -6.37 4.44 -15.95
C ASN A 379 -5.36 4.54 -14.82
N ASN A 380 -4.11 4.84 -15.15
CA ASN A 380 -3.05 5.17 -14.22
C ASN A 380 -2.01 6.07 -14.91
N GLY A 381 -1.34 6.93 -14.13
CA GLY A 381 -0.32 7.86 -14.67
C GLY A 381 1.00 7.21 -15.06
N LEU A 382 1.17 5.89 -14.83
CA LEU A 382 2.45 5.18 -15.01
C LEU A 382 2.49 4.29 -16.25
N SER A 383 1.41 4.29 -17.06
CA SER A 383 1.29 3.45 -18.27
C SER A 383 1.49 1.95 -18.00
N ILE A 384 1.03 1.48 -16.86
CA ILE A 384 1.03 0.06 -16.48
C ILE A 384 -0.30 -0.56 -16.89
N TYR A 385 -0.25 -1.79 -17.41
CA TYR A 385 -1.44 -2.58 -17.74
C TYR A 385 -1.16 -4.07 -17.61
N LEU A 386 -2.24 -4.86 -17.60
CA LEU A 386 -2.16 -6.32 -17.69
C LEU A 386 -2.25 -6.69 -19.17
N HIS A 387 -1.45 -7.65 -19.61
CA HIS A 387 -1.47 -8.05 -21.02
C HIS A 387 -1.06 -9.52 -21.22
N ASP A 388 -1.40 -10.02 -22.37
CA ASP A 388 -0.93 -11.28 -22.91
C ASP A 388 0.57 -11.22 -23.27
N THR A 389 1.14 -12.30 -23.77
CA THR A 389 2.52 -12.34 -24.25
C THR A 389 2.68 -13.43 -25.31
N SER A 390 3.55 -13.19 -26.31
CA SER A 390 4.00 -14.23 -27.23
C SER A 390 4.98 -15.22 -26.58
N SER A 391 5.68 -14.81 -25.54
CA SER A 391 6.65 -15.65 -24.80
C SER A 391 5.94 -16.40 -23.67
N LYS A 392 5.26 -17.50 -24.00
CA LYS A 392 4.49 -18.29 -23.02
C LYS A 392 5.38 -19.12 -22.10
N ASP A 393 6.59 -19.45 -22.52
CA ASP A 393 7.61 -20.20 -21.77
C ASP A 393 7.96 -19.57 -20.42
N ILE A 394 7.74 -18.27 -20.25
CA ILE A 394 8.00 -17.60 -18.98
C ILE A 394 7.16 -18.16 -17.83
N PHE A 395 5.95 -18.65 -18.13
CA PHE A 395 5.04 -19.15 -17.10
C PHE A 395 5.44 -20.50 -16.53
N ASP A 396 6.35 -21.21 -17.19
CA ASP A 396 6.91 -22.48 -16.70
C ASP A 396 8.10 -22.27 -15.76
N LYS A 397 8.57 -21.02 -15.65
CA LYS A 397 9.68 -20.65 -14.77
C LYS A 397 9.18 -20.31 -13.38
N SER A 398 9.97 -20.61 -12.36
CA SER A 398 9.71 -20.22 -10.97
C SER A 398 9.87 -18.70 -10.76
N SER A 399 10.90 -18.09 -11.36
CA SER A 399 11.10 -16.64 -11.39
C SER A 399 10.50 -16.07 -12.66
N ARG A 400 9.59 -15.11 -12.51
CA ARG A 400 8.85 -14.46 -13.61
C ARG A 400 8.89 -12.94 -13.54
N ASP A 401 9.85 -12.38 -12.84
CA ASP A 401 10.16 -10.95 -12.74
C ASP A 401 11.06 -10.52 -13.93
N VAL A 402 10.48 -10.47 -15.12
CA VAL A 402 11.19 -10.35 -16.40
C VAL A 402 10.72 -9.22 -17.30
N SER A 403 9.63 -8.52 -16.95
CA SER A 403 9.05 -7.49 -17.79
C SER A 403 9.67 -6.10 -17.56
N HIS A 404 9.25 -5.13 -18.35
CA HIS A 404 9.62 -3.71 -18.18
C HIS A 404 8.62 -2.95 -17.29
N GLY A 405 7.88 -3.66 -16.43
CA GLY A 405 6.95 -3.09 -15.46
C GLY A 405 5.51 -3.53 -15.62
N CYS A 406 5.02 -3.82 -16.82
CA CYS A 406 3.68 -4.33 -17.05
C CYS A 406 3.52 -5.78 -16.60
N ILE A 407 2.29 -6.20 -16.35
CA ILE A 407 1.94 -7.55 -15.88
C ILE A 407 1.57 -8.44 -17.05
N ARG A 408 2.37 -9.50 -17.29
CA ARG A 408 2.03 -10.56 -18.24
C ARG A 408 1.08 -11.56 -17.57
N VAL A 409 0.04 -11.97 -18.28
CA VAL A 409 -0.99 -12.88 -17.78
C VAL A 409 -0.96 -14.20 -18.56
N ASP A 410 -0.92 -15.33 -17.86
CA ASP A 410 -0.79 -16.68 -18.49
C ASP A 410 -1.98 -17.04 -19.37
N LYS A 411 -3.18 -16.95 -18.86
CA LYS A 411 -4.44 -17.29 -19.56
C LYS A 411 -5.35 -16.08 -19.70
N PRO A 412 -4.97 -15.08 -20.53
CA PRO A 412 -5.66 -13.81 -20.56
C PRO A 412 -7.11 -13.92 -21.02
N PHE A 413 -7.47 -14.92 -21.86
CA PHE A 413 -8.84 -15.12 -22.29
C PHE A 413 -9.76 -15.58 -21.14
N GLU A 414 -9.25 -16.35 -20.17
CA GLU A 414 -10.02 -16.68 -18.96
C GLU A 414 -10.33 -15.41 -18.15
N LEU A 415 -9.37 -14.48 -18.09
CA LEU A 415 -9.59 -13.18 -17.46
C LEU A 415 -10.61 -12.32 -18.25
N VAL A 416 -10.62 -12.40 -19.60
CA VAL A 416 -11.67 -11.76 -20.43
C VAL A 416 -13.05 -12.28 -20.06
N LYS A 417 -13.23 -13.62 -20.00
CA LYS A 417 -14.50 -14.23 -19.60
C LYS A 417 -14.95 -13.77 -18.23
N PHE A 418 -14.03 -13.78 -17.26
CA PHE A 418 -14.32 -13.29 -15.92
C PHE A 418 -14.77 -11.82 -15.91
N ILE A 419 -14.03 -10.94 -16.60
CA ILE A 419 -14.30 -9.49 -16.60
C ILE A 419 -15.63 -9.18 -17.30
N LEU A 420 -15.88 -9.77 -18.49
CA LEU A 420 -17.08 -9.50 -19.30
C LEU A 420 -18.33 -10.23 -18.78
N GLY A 421 -18.16 -11.28 -17.95
CA GLY A 421 -19.29 -12.02 -17.35
C GLY A 421 -20.25 -12.55 -18.41
N ASP A 422 -21.54 -12.19 -18.30
CA ASP A 422 -22.61 -12.70 -19.17
C ASP A 422 -22.64 -12.12 -20.58
N ASN A 423 -21.65 -11.28 -20.95
CA ASN A 423 -21.60 -10.68 -22.29
C ASN A 423 -21.06 -11.67 -23.34
N GLU A 424 -21.77 -12.78 -23.51
CA GLU A 424 -21.38 -13.87 -24.43
C GLU A 424 -21.10 -13.40 -25.86
N LYS A 425 -21.90 -12.44 -26.36
CA LYS A 425 -21.73 -11.92 -27.71
C LYS A 425 -20.34 -11.28 -27.89
N THR A 426 -19.92 -10.46 -26.93
CA THR A 426 -18.60 -9.83 -26.97
C THR A 426 -17.49 -10.86 -26.72
N ILE A 427 -17.68 -11.81 -25.82
CA ILE A 427 -16.72 -12.90 -25.54
C ILE A 427 -16.48 -13.73 -26.83
N LYS A 428 -17.53 -14.11 -27.55
CA LYS A 428 -17.43 -14.84 -28.83
C LYS A 428 -16.66 -14.02 -29.89
N LYS A 429 -16.89 -12.70 -29.98
CA LYS A 429 -16.13 -11.82 -30.89
C LYS A 429 -14.66 -11.70 -30.47
N VAL A 430 -14.36 -11.57 -29.16
CA VAL A 430 -12.97 -11.56 -28.68
C VAL A 430 -12.29 -12.87 -29.02
N TRP A 431 -12.96 -14.02 -28.75
CA TRP A 431 -12.41 -15.34 -29.07
C TRP A 431 -12.09 -15.49 -30.55
N TYR A 432 -13.01 -15.11 -31.43
CA TYR A 432 -12.76 -15.12 -32.87
C TYR A 432 -11.56 -14.26 -33.23
N SER A 433 -11.52 -12.99 -32.74
CA SER A 433 -10.50 -12.03 -33.10
C SER A 433 -9.09 -12.43 -32.67
N ILE A 434 -8.94 -13.09 -31.50
CA ILE A 434 -7.60 -13.54 -31.01
C ILE A 434 -7.12 -14.82 -31.68
N ASN A 435 -8.00 -15.57 -32.35
CA ASN A 435 -7.64 -16.79 -33.09
C ASN A 435 -7.59 -16.59 -34.59
N ALA A 436 -8.15 -15.49 -35.11
CA ALA A 436 -8.08 -15.17 -36.52
C ALA A 436 -6.67 -14.71 -36.93
N ASP A 437 -6.29 -15.03 -38.15
CA ASP A 437 -5.17 -14.36 -38.81
C ASP A 437 -5.62 -12.94 -39.16
N VAL A 438 -4.89 -11.97 -38.65
CA VAL A 438 -5.16 -10.52 -38.86
C VAL A 438 -4.04 -9.83 -39.66
N SER A 439 -3.20 -10.59 -40.33
CA SER A 439 -2.02 -10.09 -41.09
C SER A 439 -2.41 -9.19 -42.26
N CYS A 440 -3.64 -9.30 -42.72
CA CYS A 440 -4.19 -8.44 -43.80
C CYS A 440 -4.73 -7.08 -43.27
N LEU A 441 -4.93 -6.93 -41.97
CA LEU A 441 -5.56 -5.73 -41.41
C LEU A 441 -4.59 -4.52 -41.38
N GLY A 442 -5.12 -3.35 -41.72
CA GLY A 442 -4.34 -2.10 -41.73
C GLY A 442 -3.43 -1.94 -42.93
N LYS A 443 -3.55 -2.79 -43.96
CA LYS A 443 -2.86 -2.69 -45.26
C LYS A 443 -3.86 -2.34 -46.38
N ASN A 444 -3.41 -1.64 -47.39
CA ASN A 444 -4.22 -1.41 -48.60
C ASN A 444 -4.32 -2.72 -49.40
N LYS A 445 -5.39 -2.87 -50.17
CA LYS A 445 -5.64 -4.10 -50.93
C LYS A 445 -4.50 -4.41 -51.93
N GLY A 446 -3.88 -3.40 -52.51
CA GLY A 446 -2.75 -3.57 -53.41
C GLY A 446 -1.41 -3.92 -52.73
N ASP A 447 -1.32 -3.78 -51.42
CA ASP A 447 -0.10 -4.05 -50.65
C ASP A 447 -0.14 -5.48 -49.99
N LEU A 448 -1.23 -6.25 -50.22
CA LEU A 448 -1.39 -7.59 -49.69
C LEU A 448 -0.65 -8.63 -50.51
N SER A 449 0.08 -9.54 -49.87
CA SER A 449 0.55 -10.77 -50.52
C SER A 449 -0.63 -11.68 -50.90
N MET A 450 -0.40 -12.66 -51.80
CA MET A 450 -1.44 -13.63 -52.18
C MET A 450 -2.00 -14.37 -50.96
N GLU A 451 -1.16 -14.73 -49.97
CA GLU A 451 -1.58 -15.35 -48.72
C GLU A 451 -2.45 -14.41 -47.90
N GLN A 452 -2.05 -13.14 -47.78
CA GLN A 452 -2.85 -12.13 -47.06
C GLN A 452 -4.17 -11.82 -47.76
N GLN A 453 -4.22 -11.88 -49.09
CA GLN A 453 -5.46 -11.73 -49.84
C GLN A 453 -6.43 -12.89 -49.52
N ALA A 454 -5.95 -14.13 -49.53
CA ALA A 454 -6.75 -15.29 -49.14
C ALA A 454 -7.31 -15.18 -47.70
N VAL A 455 -6.47 -14.68 -46.76
CA VAL A 455 -6.94 -14.36 -45.39
C VAL A 455 -8.03 -13.29 -45.42
N ALA A 456 -7.85 -12.21 -46.18
CA ALA A 456 -8.82 -11.11 -46.26
C ALA A 456 -10.17 -11.55 -46.84
N ASP A 457 -10.17 -12.51 -47.75
CA ASP A 457 -11.39 -13.05 -48.39
C ASP A 457 -12.19 -14.00 -47.50
N THR A 458 -11.52 -14.69 -46.58
CA THR A 458 -12.16 -15.63 -45.63
C THR A 458 -12.47 -15.02 -44.24
N LEU A 459 -11.94 -13.84 -43.94
CA LEU A 459 -12.05 -13.22 -42.63
C LEU A 459 -13.47 -12.69 -42.38
N ARG A 460 -14.08 -13.19 -41.30
CA ARG A 460 -15.42 -12.76 -40.86
C ARG A 460 -15.37 -11.41 -40.18
N ARG A 461 -15.47 -10.34 -40.95
CA ARG A 461 -15.35 -8.94 -40.49
C ARG A 461 -16.43 -8.55 -39.47
N ASP A 462 -17.62 -9.17 -39.51
CA ASP A 462 -18.72 -9.00 -38.55
C ASP A 462 -18.35 -9.52 -37.14
N MET A 463 -17.46 -10.48 -37.09
CA MET A 463 -16.96 -11.08 -35.84
C MET A 463 -15.70 -10.39 -35.31
N LEU A 464 -15.03 -9.60 -36.10
CA LEU A 464 -13.81 -8.90 -35.66
C LEU A 464 -14.14 -7.76 -34.69
N ILE A 465 -13.32 -7.68 -33.63
CA ILE A 465 -13.38 -6.59 -32.65
C ILE A 465 -11.96 -6.19 -32.22
N GLY A 466 -11.66 -4.90 -32.31
CA GLY A 466 -10.34 -4.36 -31.89
C GLY A 466 -10.33 -3.90 -30.43
N LYS A 467 -11.50 -3.70 -29.84
CA LYS A 467 -11.65 -3.28 -28.43
C LYS A 467 -13.00 -3.70 -27.88
N ALA A 468 -13.03 -4.06 -26.59
CA ALA A 468 -14.24 -4.27 -25.83
C ALA A 468 -14.31 -3.30 -24.65
N LYS A 469 -15.46 -2.66 -24.45
CA LYS A 469 -15.73 -1.83 -23.28
C LYS A 469 -16.02 -2.74 -22.09
N VAL A 470 -15.59 -2.35 -20.90
CA VAL A 470 -15.88 -3.06 -19.64
C VAL A 470 -16.79 -2.18 -18.80
N GLU A 471 -18.03 -2.62 -18.63
CA GLU A 471 -19.07 -1.92 -17.87
C GLU A 471 -19.88 -2.91 -17.02
N PRO A 472 -19.95 -2.67 -15.70
CA PRO A 472 -19.19 -1.68 -14.95
C PRO A 472 -17.67 -1.96 -14.99
N ALA A 473 -16.86 -0.91 -14.85
CA ALA A 473 -15.41 -1.06 -14.80
C ALA A 473 -15.00 -1.92 -13.59
N VAL A 474 -14.02 -2.81 -13.78
CA VAL A 474 -13.60 -3.77 -12.74
C VAL A 474 -12.36 -3.22 -12.02
N PRO A 475 -12.40 -3.04 -10.70
CA PRO A 475 -11.24 -2.59 -9.94
C PRO A 475 -10.09 -3.60 -10.02
N VAL A 476 -8.88 -3.05 -10.11
CA VAL A 476 -7.63 -3.81 -10.14
C VAL A 476 -6.65 -3.21 -9.14
N TYR A 477 -5.98 -4.08 -8.38
CA TYR A 477 -5.01 -3.73 -7.35
C TYR A 477 -3.70 -4.49 -7.59
N LEU A 478 -2.58 -3.78 -7.56
CA LEU A 478 -1.24 -4.35 -7.61
C LEU A 478 -0.60 -4.18 -6.23
N TRP A 479 -0.46 -5.28 -5.50
CA TRP A 479 0.00 -5.34 -4.11
C TRP A 479 1.34 -6.06 -3.99
N TYR A 480 1.92 -5.97 -2.78
CA TYR A 480 3.18 -6.61 -2.48
C TYR A 480 3.20 -7.17 -1.04
N TYR A 481 2.75 -8.41 -0.89
CA TYR A 481 2.81 -9.15 0.38
C TYR A 481 3.69 -10.38 0.21
N THR A 482 4.77 -10.44 0.98
CA THR A 482 5.73 -11.56 1.00
C THR A 482 5.33 -12.67 1.96
N LEU A 483 4.35 -12.43 2.84
CA LEU A 483 3.65 -13.44 3.63
C LEU A 483 2.14 -13.32 3.33
N TYR A 484 1.62 -14.31 2.60
CA TYR A 484 0.27 -14.23 2.05
C TYR A 484 -0.39 -15.62 2.02
N PRO A 485 -1.73 -15.74 2.17
CA PRO A 485 -2.42 -17.00 2.02
C PRO A 485 -2.27 -17.58 0.60
N ASP A 486 -2.03 -18.89 0.52
CA ASP A 486 -2.16 -19.66 -0.72
C ASP A 486 -3.65 -19.90 -1.07
N THR A 487 -3.92 -20.65 -2.14
CA THR A 487 -5.28 -20.98 -2.61
C THR A 487 -6.10 -21.76 -1.58
N ASN A 488 -5.45 -22.45 -0.64
CA ASN A 488 -6.08 -23.18 0.47
C ASN A 488 -6.24 -22.30 1.72
N GLY A 489 -5.85 -21.04 1.63
CA GLY A 489 -5.89 -20.10 2.75
C GLY A 489 -4.75 -20.28 3.76
N VAL A 490 -3.75 -21.12 3.51
CA VAL A 490 -2.59 -21.33 4.38
C VAL A 490 -1.56 -20.23 4.14
N LEU A 491 -1.06 -19.59 5.20
CA LEU A 491 0.02 -18.58 5.07
C LEU A 491 1.29 -19.23 4.52
N ARG A 492 1.84 -18.59 3.48
CA ARG A 492 3.10 -18.97 2.84
C ARG A 492 4.03 -17.76 2.74
N GLY A 493 5.33 -18.00 2.94
CA GLY A 493 6.37 -17.04 2.63
C GLY A 493 6.70 -17.07 1.12
N TYR A 494 6.86 -15.89 0.53
CA TYR A 494 7.22 -15.70 -0.87
C TYR A 494 8.48 -14.82 -0.96
N ALA A 495 9.22 -14.97 -2.05
CA ALA A 495 10.45 -14.21 -2.26
C ALA A 495 10.19 -12.70 -2.30
N ASP A 496 11.04 -11.94 -1.63
CA ASP A 496 11.07 -10.46 -1.72
C ASP A 496 11.80 -10.02 -2.99
N ILE A 497 11.14 -10.19 -4.15
CA ILE A 497 11.72 -9.99 -5.48
C ILE A 497 12.24 -8.56 -5.73
N TYR A 498 11.82 -7.58 -4.91
CA TYR A 498 12.23 -6.17 -5.04
C TYR A 498 13.01 -5.62 -3.83
N GLY A 499 13.21 -6.43 -2.80
CA GLY A 499 13.95 -6.02 -1.59
C GLY A 499 13.20 -5.06 -0.68
N TYR A 500 11.86 -5.01 -0.77
CA TYR A 500 11.06 -4.06 0.02
C TYR A 500 10.95 -4.43 1.50
N ASP A 501 11.06 -5.71 1.86
CA ASP A 501 10.97 -6.18 3.25
C ASP A 501 12.08 -5.57 4.11
N GLN A 502 13.31 -5.62 3.61
CA GLN A 502 14.45 -5.05 4.33
C GLN A 502 14.33 -3.55 4.52
N VAL A 503 13.80 -2.84 3.50
CA VAL A 503 13.57 -1.38 3.57
C VAL A 503 12.57 -1.06 4.65
N ILE A 504 11.41 -1.74 4.65
CA ILE A 504 10.35 -1.53 5.65
C ILE A 504 10.85 -1.90 7.04
N PHE A 505 11.52 -3.05 7.18
CA PHE A 505 12.03 -3.52 8.47
C PHE A 505 13.04 -2.53 9.10
N ASN A 506 13.92 -1.93 8.32
CA ASN A 506 14.89 -0.96 8.81
C ASN A 506 14.20 0.25 9.46
N TYR A 507 13.05 0.69 8.96
CA TYR A 507 12.26 1.75 9.59
C TYR A 507 11.47 1.27 10.81
N LEU A 508 11.00 0.02 10.80
CA LEU A 508 10.30 -0.57 11.95
C LEU A 508 11.22 -0.78 13.16
N LYS A 509 12.53 -0.91 12.97
CA LYS A 509 13.51 -1.04 14.08
C LYS A 509 13.36 0.05 15.15
N ASN A 510 12.88 1.23 14.78
CA ASN A 510 12.62 2.32 15.72
C ASN A 510 11.46 2.02 16.70
N TYR A 511 10.71 0.95 16.47
CA TYR A 511 9.58 0.51 17.30
C TYR A 511 9.80 -0.87 17.95
N LEU A 512 10.91 -1.56 17.63
CA LEU A 512 11.25 -2.90 18.11
C LEU A 512 12.07 -2.95 19.39
#